data_1f94d973bd93ccf9b4010e0013f9d062
#
_entry.id   1f94d973bd93ccf9b4010e0013f9d062
#
_cell.length_a   1.000
_cell.length_b   1.000
_cell.length_c   1.000
_cell.angle_alpha   90.00
_cell.angle_beta   90.00
_cell.angle_gamma   90.00
#
_symmetry.space_group_name_H-M   'P 1'
#
loop_
_entity.id
_entity.type
_entity.pdbx_description
1 polymer ?
#
loop_
_entity_poly.entity_id
_entity_poly.type
_entity_poly.pdbx_seq_one_letter_code
_entity_poly.pdbx_strand_id
1 'polypeptide(L)' 'MEEKKITVEFKESYMPHSVKRTCVNMTKKQIIDTYGLNNPDIEWYKFIEE' A
#
# COMPACT_ATOMS: atom_id res chain seq x y z
N MET A 1 3.73 5.64 -23.32
CA MET A 1 3.45 6.24 -22.01
C MET A 1 4.19 5.49 -20.94
N GLU A 2 4.75 6.22 -20.01
CA GLU A 2 5.47 5.60 -18.92
C GLU A 2 4.49 5.08 -17.87
N GLU A 3 4.77 3.91 -17.38
CA GLU A 3 4.01 3.36 -16.27
C GLU A 3 4.51 3.97 -14.96
N LYS A 4 3.58 4.40 -14.15
CA LYS A 4 3.90 4.91 -12.82
C LYS A 4 3.73 3.77 -11.83
N LYS A 5 4.81 3.42 -11.16
CA LYS A 5 4.81 2.34 -10.17
C LYS A 5 5.00 2.90 -8.77
N ILE A 6 4.14 2.48 -7.88
CA ILE A 6 4.24 2.86 -6.47
C ILE A 6 4.20 1.56 -5.67
N THR A 7 5.21 1.36 -4.83
CA THR A 7 5.21 0.23 -3.91
C THR A 7 4.65 0.70 -2.59
N VAL A 8 3.69 -0.04 -2.06
CA VAL A 8 3.15 0.22 -0.74
C VAL A 8 3.60 -0.88 0.21
N GLU A 9 4.07 -0.48 1.37
CA GLU A 9 4.39 -1.42 2.45
C GLU A 9 3.43 -1.13 3.60
N PHE A 10 2.80 -2.17 4.11
CA PHE A 10 1.85 -2.01 5.19
C PHE A 10 1.91 -3.23 6.11
N LYS A 11 1.46 -3.04 7.34
CA LYS A 11 1.41 -4.13 8.31
C LYS A 11 0.04 -4.13 8.97
N GLU A 12 -0.58 -5.28 8.94
CA GLU A 12 -1.84 -5.50 9.65
C GLU A 12 -1.55 -6.03 11.05
N SER A 13 -2.40 -5.68 12.00
CA SER A 13 -2.15 -5.97 13.42
C SER A 13 -2.04 -7.47 13.71
N TYR A 14 -2.74 -8.29 12.94
CA TYR A 14 -2.71 -9.74 13.14
C TYR A 14 -1.59 -10.45 12.37
N MET A 15 -0.81 -9.71 11.58
CA MET A 15 0.26 -10.28 10.78
C MET A 15 1.61 -10.13 11.48
N PRO A 16 2.47 -11.15 11.40
CA PRO A 16 3.79 -11.07 12.03
C PRO A 16 4.77 -10.15 11.27
N HIS A 17 4.52 -9.92 9.98
CA HIS A 17 5.43 -9.15 9.12
C HIS A 17 4.67 -8.19 8.26
N SER A 18 5.35 -7.11 7.85
CA SER A 18 4.79 -6.20 6.86
C SER A 18 4.76 -6.87 5.49
N VAL A 19 3.92 -6.33 4.61
CA VAL A 19 3.74 -6.84 3.27
C VAL A 19 4.01 -5.70 2.30
N LYS A 20 4.70 -6.02 1.19
CA LYS A 20 4.96 -5.05 0.13
C LYS A 20 4.15 -5.43 -1.11
N ARG A 21 3.54 -4.43 -1.73
CA ARG A 21 2.80 -4.61 -2.97
C ARG A 21 3.15 -3.49 -3.94
N THR A 22 3.35 -3.87 -5.20
CA THR A 22 3.61 -2.88 -6.26
C THR A 22 2.33 -2.63 -7.02
N CYS A 23 1.97 -1.36 -7.13
CA CYS A 23 0.78 -0.93 -7.84
C CYS A 23 1.20 -0.14 -9.08
N VAL A 24 0.56 -0.43 -10.20
CA VAL A 24 0.87 0.20 -11.48
C VAL A 24 -0.28 1.11 -11.88
N ASN A 25 0.05 2.35 -12.22
CA ASN A 25 -0.92 3.34 -12.69
C ASN A 25 -2.07 3.58 -11.70
N MET A 26 -1.75 3.55 -10.40
CA MET A 26 -2.71 3.83 -9.35
C MET A 26 -2.27 5.03 -8.54
N THR A 27 -3.23 5.82 -8.10
CA THR A 27 -2.96 6.90 -7.16
C THR A 27 -2.86 6.35 -5.75
N LYS A 28 -2.26 7.11 -4.86
CA LYS A 28 -2.17 6.71 -3.45
C LYS A 28 -3.56 6.48 -2.85
N LYS A 29 -4.51 7.33 -3.20
CA LYS A 29 -5.88 7.19 -2.74
C LYS A 29 -6.51 5.87 -3.20
N GLN A 30 -6.29 5.51 -4.47
CA GLN A 30 -6.78 4.25 -5.00
C GLN A 30 -6.16 3.06 -4.28
N ILE A 31 -4.87 3.15 -3.96
CA ILE A 31 -4.17 2.10 -3.22
C ILE A 31 -4.77 1.94 -1.82
N ILE A 32 -5.00 3.05 -1.14
CA ILE A 32 -5.61 3.04 0.19
C ILE A 32 -6.99 2.37 0.15
N ASP A 33 -7.79 2.72 -0.85
CA ASP A 33 -9.13 2.15 -1.00
C ASP A 33 -9.08 0.67 -1.35
N THR A 34 -8.15 0.29 -2.24
CA THR A 34 -8.06 -1.09 -2.72
C THR A 34 -7.63 -2.05 -1.62
N TYR A 35 -6.65 -1.64 -0.82
CA TYR A 35 -6.11 -2.50 0.24
C TYR A 35 -6.72 -2.22 1.60
N GLY A 36 -7.61 -1.25 1.69
CA GLY A 36 -8.25 -0.92 2.96
C GLY A 36 -7.28 -0.39 3.99
N LEU A 37 -6.34 0.47 3.57
CA LEU A 37 -5.32 0.99 4.47
C LEU A 37 -5.89 1.94 5.53
N ASN A 38 -7.13 2.39 5.35
CA ASN A 38 -7.84 3.18 6.36
C ASN A 38 -8.46 2.32 7.46
N ASN A 39 -8.36 1.01 7.32
CA ASN A 39 -8.93 0.09 8.29
C ASN A 39 -8.17 0.18 9.61
N PRO A 40 -8.87 0.19 10.76
CA PRO A 40 -8.20 0.23 12.06
C PRO A 40 -7.28 -0.98 12.32
N ASP A 41 -7.42 -2.05 11.55
CA ASP A 41 -6.54 -3.21 11.67
C ASP A 41 -5.16 -2.97 11.06
N ILE A 42 -4.98 -1.91 10.31
CA ILE A 42 -3.69 -1.56 9.74
C ILE A 42 -2.89 -0.79 10.78
N GLU A 43 -1.74 -1.34 11.20
CA GLU A 43 -0.89 -0.68 12.18
C GLU A 43 -0.17 0.53 11.56
N TRP A 44 0.35 0.35 10.34
CA TRP A 44 1.03 1.42 9.63
C TRP A 44 1.12 1.08 8.15
N TYR A 45 1.35 2.08 7.34
CA TYR A 45 1.65 1.90 5.92
C TYR A 45 2.52 3.04 5.44
N LYS A 46 3.24 2.79 4.36
CA LYS A 46 4.05 3.82 3.71
C LYS A 46 4.12 3.55 2.22
N PHE A 47 4.36 4.60 1.45
CA PHE A 47 4.53 4.49 0.01
C PHE A 47 5.99 4.69 -0.35
N ILE A 48 6.47 3.85 -1.24
CA ILE A 48 7.83 3.89 -1.76
C ILE A 48 7.71 4.15 -3.26
N GLU A 49 8.17 5.30 -3.70
CA GLU A 49 8.14 5.65 -5.11
C GLU A 49 9.52 5.42 -5.73
N GLU A 50 9.49 4.79 -6.92
CA GLU A 50 10.71 4.58 -7.69
C GLU A 50 11.02 5.76 -8.60
#